data_5b03d842d21b54aeef5a52c21288f759
#
_entry.id   5b03d842d21b54aeef5a52c21288f759
#
_cell.length_a   1.000
_cell.length_b   1.000
_cell.length_c   1.000
_cell.angle_alpha   90.00
_cell.angle_beta   90.00
_cell.angle_gamma   90.00
#
_symmetry.space_group_name_H-M   'P 1'
#
loop_
_entity.id
_entity.type
_entity.pdbx_description
1 polymer ?
#
loop_
_entity_poly.entity_id
_entity_poly.type
_entity_poly.pdbx_seq_one_letter_code
_entity_poly.pdbx_strand_id
1 'polypeptide(L)'
;MKKATWKERINKLILTVLVVGVIFSCSNVEQAQAASKKGTYYYGTVLNRTKGGKKYGSWQPGTKKVKYTSKSITFYGSFMKSSKASLKFNKKNFVKYGKKTFKLTSKTQYYWTDEYGRIPAKKYEALRCCKKLNGLMVVLKVTNGKVVSLTFYS
;
A
#
# COMPACT_ATOMS: atom_id res chain seq x y z
N MET A 1 25.53 -37.16 -38.92
CA MET A 1 25.12 -35.99 -38.09
C MET A 1 25.22 -34.73 -38.94
N LYS A 2 24.09 -34.08 -39.26
CA LYS A 2 24.08 -32.80 -40.04
C LYS A 2 24.47 -31.67 -39.12
N LYS A 3 25.57 -30.94 -39.41
CA LYS A 3 25.97 -29.76 -38.69
C LYS A 3 24.98 -28.62 -38.98
N ALA A 4 24.38 -28.04 -37.97
CA ALA A 4 23.47 -26.91 -38.09
C ALA A 4 24.20 -25.74 -38.78
N THR A 5 23.57 -25.10 -39.75
CA THR A 5 24.13 -23.99 -40.50
C THR A 5 24.26 -22.72 -39.64
N TRP A 6 25.18 -21.82 -40.00
CA TRP A 6 25.42 -20.56 -39.32
C TRP A 6 24.12 -19.74 -39.15
N LYS A 7 23.24 -19.73 -40.15
CA LYS A 7 21.92 -19.06 -40.10
C LYS A 7 21.00 -19.62 -39.05
N GLU A 8 20.95 -20.95 -38.84
CA GLU A 8 20.12 -21.56 -37.80
C GLU A 8 20.59 -21.22 -36.38
N ARG A 9 21.91 -21.07 -36.20
CA ARG A 9 22.48 -20.64 -34.91
C ARG A 9 22.15 -19.19 -34.61
N ILE A 10 22.22 -18.27 -35.60
CA ILE A 10 21.85 -16.86 -35.42
C ILE A 10 20.36 -16.71 -35.10
N ASN A 11 19.47 -17.42 -35.82
CA ASN A 11 18.03 -17.36 -35.56
C ASN A 11 17.68 -17.86 -34.15
N LYS A 12 18.32 -18.92 -33.65
CA LYS A 12 18.13 -19.36 -32.25
C LYS A 12 18.63 -18.33 -31.24
N LEU A 13 19.74 -17.66 -31.51
CA LEU A 13 20.30 -16.63 -30.66
C LEU A 13 19.38 -15.40 -30.58
N ILE A 14 18.87 -14.97 -31.75
CA ILE A 14 17.93 -13.82 -31.83
C ILE A 14 16.60 -14.15 -31.12
N LEU A 15 16.08 -15.37 -31.27
CA LEU A 15 14.85 -15.80 -30.59
C LEU A 15 15.03 -15.84 -29.08
N THR A 16 16.17 -16.29 -28.59
CA THR A 16 16.49 -16.34 -27.16
C THR A 16 16.60 -14.93 -26.55
N VAL A 17 17.23 -13.99 -27.27
CA VAL A 17 17.36 -12.59 -26.84
C VAL A 17 15.99 -11.88 -26.80
N LEU A 18 15.13 -12.16 -27.81
CA LEU A 18 13.76 -11.61 -27.85
C LEU A 18 12.87 -12.12 -26.68
N VAL A 19 12.97 -13.41 -26.34
CA VAL A 19 12.19 -13.99 -25.20
C VAL A 19 12.67 -13.44 -23.87
N VAL A 20 13.97 -13.24 -23.67
CA VAL A 20 14.52 -12.62 -22.45
C VAL A 20 14.16 -11.14 -22.36
N GLY A 21 14.14 -10.41 -23.48
CA GLY A 21 13.73 -8.99 -23.52
C GLY A 21 12.27 -8.75 -23.16
N VAL A 22 11.35 -9.65 -23.52
CA VAL A 22 9.91 -9.53 -23.22
C VAL A 22 9.61 -9.84 -21.75
N ILE A 23 10.40 -10.67 -21.08
CA ILE A 23 10.22 -10.97 -19.66
C ILE A 23 10.64 -9.79 -18.77
N PHE A 24 11.59 -8.95 -19.20
CA PHE A 24 12.02 -7.76 -18.45
C PHE A 24 11.12 -6.54 -18.62
N SER A 25 10.27 -6.46 -19.65
CA SER A 25 9.40 -5.31 -19.90
C SER A 25 8.04 -5.37 -19.19
N CYS A 26 7.67 -6.49 -18.54
CA CYS A 26 6.42 -6.61 -17.78
C CYS A 26 6.55 -6.38 -16.26
N SER A 27 7.71 -5.99 -15.75
CA SER A 27 7.94 -5.80 -14.31
C SER A 27 8.04 -4.33 -13.86
N ASN A 28 7.78 -3.36 -14.73
CA ASN A 28 7.55 -1.97 -14.31
C ASN A 28 6.11 -1.71 -13.89
N VAL A 29 5.51 -2.63 -13.11
CA VAL A 29 4.51 -2.21 -12.15
C VAL A 29 5.31 -1.41 -11.11
N GLU A 30 5.21 -0.08 -11.18
CA GLU A 30 5.69 0.80 -10.12
C GLU A 30 5.27 0.20 -8.79
N GLN A 31 6.18 -0.52 -8.15
CA GLN A 31 6.14 -0.65 -6.71
C GLN A 31 6.33 0.77 -6.21
N ALA A 32 5.23 1.47 -5.98
CA ALA A 32 5.22 2.62 -5.11
C ALA A 32 5.52 2.08 -3.70
N GLN A 33 6.74 1.56 -3.51
CA GLN A 33 7.36 1.57 -2.21
C GLN A 33 7.18 3.00 -1.74
N ALA A 34 6.57 3.19 -0.57
CA ALA A 34 6.67 4.45 0.13
C ALA A 34 8.18 4.65 0.33
N ALA A 35 8.82 5.27 -0.69
CA ALA A 35 10.22 5.58 -0.69
C ALA A 35 10.49 6.22 0.65
N SER A 36 11.53 5.81 1.32
CA SER A 36 11.88 6.19 2.69
C SER A 36 12.18 7.68 2.76
N LYS A 37 11.15 8.52 2.58
CA LYS A 37 11.25 9.93 2.89
C LYS A 37 11.53 10.00 4.38
N LYS A 38 12.69 10.53 4.75
CA LYS A 38 13.02 10.86 6.14
C LYS A 38 11.85 11.67 6.72
N GLY A 39 11.43 11.33 7.94
CA GLY A 39 10.33 12.02 8.61
C GLY A 39 9.15 11.14 8.98
N THR A 40 8.19 11.74 9.67
CA THR A 40 6.95 11.11 10.10
C THR A 40 5.78 11.60 9.26
N TYR A 41 4.96 10.66 8.79
CA TYR A 41 3.75 10.91 8.03
C TYR A 41 2.59 10.09 8.58
N TYR A 42 1.39 10.63 8.47
CA TYR A 42 0.14 9.98 8.81
C TYR A 42 -0.63 9.71 7.52
N TYR A 43 -1.07 8.47 7.34
CA TYR A 43 -1.88 8.03 6.21
C TYR A 43 -3.21 7.52 6.73
N GLY A 44 -4.30 8.22 6.42
CA GLY A 44 -5.66 7.80 6.78
C GLY A 44 -6.43 7.30 5.57
N THR A 45 -7.16 6.19 5.73
CA THR A 45 -8.07 5.66 4.72
C THR A 45 -9.28 5.04 5.38
N VAL A 46 -10.41 4.94 4.66
CA VAL A 46 -11.61 4.25 5.12
C VAL A 46 -11.69 2.88 4.46
N LEU A 47 -11.99 1.86 5.26
CA LEU A 47 -12.10 0.46 4.85
C LEU A 47 -13.49 0.18 4.28
N ASN A 48 -13.91 0.85 3.19
CA ASN A 48 -15.29 0.95 2.73
C ASN A 48 -15.55 0.36 1.34
N ARG A 49 -14.60 -0.40 0.77
CA ARG A 49 -14.69 -1.05 -0.55
C ARG A 49 -14.81 -0.08 -1.73
N THR A 50 -14.50 1.20 -1.55
CA THR A 50 -14.53 2.23 -2.60
C THR A 50 -13.13 2.69 -2.99
N LYS A 51 -13.00 3.39 -4.11
CA LYS A 51 -11.74 4.02 -4.53
C LYS A 51 -11.49 5.34 -3.79
N GLY A 52 -12.50 5.88 -3.12
CA GLY A 52 -12.48 7.23 -2.62
C GLY A 52 -12.52 8.28 -3.75
N GLY A 53 -12.50 9.55 -3.39
CA GLY A 53 -12.56 10.68 -4.31
C GLY A 53 -13.26 11.88 -3.69
N LYS A 54 -13.63 12.88 -4.52
CA LYS A 54 -14.44 14.02 -4.07
C LYS A 54 -15.89 13.59 -3.89
N LYS A 55 -16.45 13.81 -2.70
CA LYS A 55 -17.84 13.49 -2.38
C LYS A 55 -18.39 14.56 -1.41
N TYR A 56 -19.56 15.11 -1.70
CA TYR A 56 -20.21 16.15 -0.86
C TYR A 56 -19.26 17.30 -0.48
N GLY A 57 -18.51 17.83 -1.46
CA GLY A 57 -17.59 18.96 -1.23
C GLY A 57 -16.25 18.62 -0.61
N SER A 58 -16.07 17.42 -0.01
CA SER A 58 -14.81 16.98 0.62
C SER A 58 -14.14 15.84 -0.14
N TRP A 59 -12.85 15.63 0.16
CA TRP A 59 -12.09 14.51 -0.41
C TRP A 59 -12.12 13.35 0.57
N GLN A 60 -12.77 12.25 0.18
CA GLN A 60 -12.98 11.06 0.99
C GLN A 60 -12.01 9.95 0.57
N PRO A 61 -11.10 9.47 1.43
CA PRO A 61 -10.26 8.32 1.10
C PRO A 61 -11.08 7.04 1.16
N GLY A 62 -10.61 6.00 0.44
CA GLY A 62 -11.29 4.71 0.45
C GLY A 62 -10.37 3.57 0.06
N THR A 63 -10.63 2.38 0.56
CA THR A 63 -9.85 1.16 0.30
C THR A 63 -10.73 0.04 -0.22
N LYS A 64 -10.38 -0.50 -1.40
CA LYS A 64 -11.08 -1.63 -2.03
C LYS A 64 -10.57 -3.00 -1.62
N LYS A 65 -9.30 -3.10 -1.25
CA LYS A 65 -8.65 -4.37 -0.94
C LYS A 65 -7.46 -4.15 -0.01
N VAL A 66 -7.27 -5.07 0.92
CA VAL A 66 -6.09 -5.13 1.78
C VAL A 66 -5.46 -6.52 1.69
N LYS A 67 -4.14 -6.57 1.59
CA LYS A 67 -3.33 -7.78 1.75
C LYS A 67 -2.30 -7.53 2.83
N TYR A 68 -1.91 -8.56 3.57
CA TYR A 68 -0.86 -8.44 4.57
C TYR A 68 -0.02 -9.70 4.70
N THR A 69 1.18 -9.51 5.20
CA THR A 69 2.11 -10.55 5.65
C THR A 69 2.54 -10.23 7.08
N SER A 70 3.41 -11.04 7.66
CA SER A 70 4.01 -10.74 8.98
C SER A 70 4.85 -9.45 8.97
N LYS A 71 5.37 -9.03 7.80
CA LYS A 71 6.32 -7.90 7.64
C LYS A 71 5.75 -6.70 6.88
N SER A 72 4.55 -6.79 6.32
CA SER A 72 3.98 -5.70 5.50
C SER A 72 2.46 -5.72 5.47
N ILE A 73 1.87 -4.54 5.21
CA ILE A 73 0.46 -4.40 4.86
C ILE A 73 0.34 -3.58 3.58
N THR A 74 -0.46 -4.06 2.63
CA THR A 74 -0.69 -3.45 1.33
C THR A 74 -2.15 -3.07 1.19
N PHE A 75 -2.40 -1.81 0.95
CA PHE A 75 -3.72 -1.27 0.63
C PHE A 75 -3.82 -1.00 -0.88
N TYR A 76 -4.96 -1.33 -1.45
CA TYR A 76 -5.40 -0.87 -2.77
C TYR A 76 -6.48 0.18 -2.53
N GLY A 77 -6.05 1.43 -2.40
CA GLY A 77 -6.92 2.52 -1.94
C GLY A 77 -6.33 3.90 -2.17
N SER A 78 -7.09 4.90 -1.80
CA SER A 78 -6.68 6.30 -1.68
C SER A 78 -6.48 6.65 -0.21
N PHE A 79 -5.73 7.72 0.05
CA PHE A 79 -5.38 8.13 1.41
C PHE A 79 -5.49 9.64 1.58
N MET A 80 -5.74 10.07 2.82
CA MET A 80 -5.33 11.39 3.28
C MET A 80 -3.92 11.26 3.85
N LYS A 81 -2.99 12.15 3.43
CA LYS A 81 -1.60 12.17 3.91
C LYS A 81 -1.29 13.50 4.57
N SER A 82 -0.67 13.45 5.75
CA SER A 82 -0.26 14.64 6.50
C SER A 82 1.07 14.38 7.21
N SER A 83 1.85 15.42 7.45
CA SER A 83 3.00 15.40 8.39
C SER A 83 2.55 15.58 9.86
N LYS A 84 1.31 16.02 10.09
CA LYS A 84 0.69 16.19 11.41
C LYS A 84 -0.32 15.07 11.67
N ALA A 85 -0.57 14.76 12.94
CA ALA A 85 -1.57 13.73 13.32
C ALA A 85 -2.98 14.08 12.85
N SER A 86 -3.32 15.36 12.77
CA SER A 86 -4.59 15.84 12.23
C SER A 86 -4.64 15.69 10.71
N LEU A 87 -5.58 14.89 10.22
CA LEU A 87 -5.81 14.67 8.79
C LEU A 87 -6.88 15.64 8.27
N LYS A 88 -6.51 16.48 7.31
CA LYS A 88 -7.46 17.37 6.61
C LYS A 88 -7.95 16.71 5.33
N PHE A 89 -9.27 16.61 5.15
CA PHE A 89 -9.95 15.96 4.02
C PHE A 89 -10.11 16.93 2.83
N ASN A 90 -8.98 17.35 2.25
CA ASN A 90 -8.92 18.27 1.12
C ASN A 90 -8.06 17.72 -0.02
N LYS A 91 -8.14 18.36 -1.20
CA LYS A 91 -7.41 17.96 -2.41
C LYS A 91 -5.89 17.89 -2.20
N LYS A 92 -5.30 18.83 -1.45
CA LYS A 92 -3.85 18.92 -1.22
C LYS A 92 -3.30 17.69 -0.50
N ASN A 93 -4.07 17.15 0.44
CA ASN A 93 -3.68 15.99 1.26
C ASN A 93 -4.12 14.65 0.66
N PHE A 94 -4.93 14.68 -0.40
CA PHE A 94 -5.48 13.47 -1.01
C PHE A 94 -4.45 12.77 -1.90
N VAL A 95 -4.15 11.52 -1.57
CA VAL A 95 -3.35 10.60 -2.37
C VAL A 95 -4.30 9.76 -3.20
N LYS A 96 -4.20 9.84 -4.52
CA LYS A 96 -5.04 9.11 -5.47
C LYS A 96 -5.01 7.61 -5.23
N TYR A 97 -6.07 6.94 -5.68
CA TYR A 97 -6.18 5.49 -5.63
C TYR A 97 -4.99 4.80 -6.30
N GLY A 98 -4.44 3.83 -5.59
CA GLY A 98 -3.31 3.03 -6.07
C GLY A 98 -2.94 1.93 -5.08
N LYS A 99 -1.95 1.13 -5.42
CA LYS A 99 -1.32 0.15 -4.54
C LYS A 99 -0.30 0.86 -3.64
N LYS A 100 -0.43 0.73 -2.32
CA LYS A 100 0.53 1.25 -1.36
C LYS A 100 0.87 0.20 -0.31
N THR A 101 2.15 -0.11 -0.20
CA THR A 101 2.69 -1.09 0.76
C THR A 101 3.43 -0.38 1.88
N PHE A 102 3.14 -0.76 3.12
CA PHE A 102 3.77 -0.25 4.33
C PHE A 102 4.51 -1.37 5.05
N LYS A 103 5.74 -1.10 5.48
CA LYS A 103 6.58 -2.04 6.23
C LYS A 103 6.15 -2.11 7.69
N LEU A 104 5.80 -3.30 8.15
CA LEU A 104 5.54 -3.62 9.56
C LEU A 104 6.81 -4.12 10.24
N THR A 105 6.96 -3.84 11.51
CA THR A 105 8.09 -4.32 12.34
C THR A 105 7.56 -4.95 13.62
N SER A 106 8.42 -5.60 14.40
CA SER A 106 8.09 -6.10 15.75
C SER A 106 7.67 -4.99 16.71
N LYS A 107 8.14 -3.74 16.45
CA LYS A 107 7.81 -2.54 17.25
C LYS A 107 6.55 -1.82 16.77
N THR A 108 5.88 -2.27 15.69
CA THR A 108 4.62 -1.69 15.23
C THR A 108 3.53 -1.92 16.25
N GLN A 109 2.90 -0.85 16.71
CA GLN A 109 1.80 -0.87 17.69
C GLN A 109 0.45 -0.82 16.96
N TYR A 110 -0.58 -1.42 17.56
CA TYR A 110 -1.93 -1.50 17.02
C TYR A 110 -2.91 -1.03 18.07
N TYR A 111 -3.91 -0.21 17.68
CA TYR A 111 -4.86 0.40 18.58
C TYR A 111 -6.26 0.44 18.00
N TRP A 112 -7.24 0.28 18.87
CA TRP A 112 -8.61 0.76 18.70
C TRP A 112 -8.72 2.13 19.36
N THR A 113 -9.59 2.98 18.86
CA THR A 113 -9.92 4.26 19.50
C THR A 113 -11.41 4.36 19.62
N ASP A 114 -11.89 4.61 20.83
CA ASP A 114 -13.27 4.94 21.17
C ASP A 114 -13.34 6.28 21.92
N GLU A 115 -14.48 6.59 22.51
CA GLU A 115 -14.72 7.82 23.28
C GLU A 115 -13.84 7.92 24.55
N TYR A 116 -13.36 6.80 25.09
CA TYR A 116 -12.50 6.74 26.27
C TYR A 116 -11.00 6.77 25.95
N GLY A 117 -10.62 6.68 24.67
CA GLY A 117 -9.24 6.80 24.25
C GLY A 117 -8.70 5.64 23.42
N ARG A 118 -7.40 5.34 23.56
CA ARG A 118 -6.73 4.30 22.80
C ARG A 118 -6.64 3.00 23.59
N ILE A 119 -7.16 1.92 23.00
CA ILE A 119 -7.10 0.57 23.56
C ILE A 119 -6.10 -0.25 22.72
N PRO A 120 -5.08 -0.90 23.32
CA PRO A 120 -4.16 -1.76 22.59
C PRO A 120 -4.89 -2.91 21.89
N ALA A 121 -4.47 -3.21 20.64
CA ALA A 121 -5.00 -4.31 19.86
C ALA A 121 -3.91 -5.36 19.57
N LYS A 122 -4.28 -6.62 19.45
CA LYS A 122 -3.38 -7.65 18.99
C LYS A 122 -3.14 -7.50 17.49
N LYS A 123 -1.89 -7.70 17.06
CA LYS A 123 -1.48 -7.55 15.64
C LYS A 123 -2.40 -8.32 14.68
N TYR A 124 -2.69 -9.59 14.98
CA TYR A 124 -3.48 -10.43 14.07
C TYR A 124 -4.92 -9.94 13.94
N GLU A 125 -5.52 -9.44 15.03
CA GLU A 125 -6.87 -8.87 15.05
C GLU A 125 -6.94 -7.60 14.19
N ALA A 126 -5.98 -6.69 14.37
CA ALA A 126 -5.86 -5.46 13.61
C ALA A 126 -5.69 -5.73 12.11
N LEU A 127 -4.80 -6.63 11.71
CA LEU A 127 -4.57 -6.96 10.31
C LEU A 127 -5.79 -7.67 9.68
N ARG A 128 -6.45 -8.55 10.43
CA ARG A 128 -7.70 -9.20 10.01
C ARG A 128 -8.83 -8.19 9.84
N CYS A 129 -8.94 -7.21 10.74
CA CYS A 129 -9.91 -6.12 10.65
C CYS A 129 -9.71 -5.29 9.37
N CYS A 130 -8.48 -4.91 9.05
CA CYS A 130 -8.17 -4.23 7.78
C CYS A 130 -8.67 -5.00 6.55
N LYS A 131 -8.56 -6.33 6.55
CA LYS A 131 -8.99 -7.18 5.45
C LYS A 131 -10.51 -7.26 5.30
N LYS A 132 -11.27 -7.09 6.40
CA LYS A 132 -12.75 -7.17 6.37
C LYS A 132 -13.41 -5.99 5.65
N LEU A 133 -12.75 -4.83 5.54
CA LEU A 133 -13.28 -3.63 4.89
C LEU A 133 -14.65 -3.22 5.48
N ASN A 134 -14.71 -3.04 6.77
CA ASN A 134 -15.93 -2.89 7.58
C ASN A 134 -16.38 -1.44 7.81
N GLY A 135 -15.85 -0.48 7.04
CA GLY A 135 -16.24 0.92 7.13
C GLY A 135 -15.41 1.77 8.09
N LEU A 136 -14.61 1.16 8.96
CA LEU A 136 -13.78 1.90 9.92
C LEU A 136 -12.72 2.75 9.21
N MET A 137 -12.40 3.89 9.79
CA MET A 137 -11.23 4.65 9.41
C MET A 137 -9.99 4.04 10.04
N VAL A 138 -8.93 3.87 9.25
CA VAL A 138 -7.62 3.43 9.74
C VAL A 138 -6.58 4.51 9.46
N VAL A 139 -5.77 4.83 10.48
CA VAL A 139 -4.65 5.78 10.38
C VAL A 139 -3.35 5.05 10.68
N LEU A 140 -2.40 5.14 9.74
CA LEU A 140 -1.04 4.62 9.90
C LEU A 140 -0.11 5.80 10.20
N LYS A 141 0.59 5.76 11.34
CA LYS A 141 1.76 6.61 11.61
C LYS A 141 2.99 5.91 11.03
N VAL A 142 3.66 6.54 10.08
CA VAL A 142 4.82 5.98 9.37
C VAL A 142 6.02 6.90 9.62
N THR A 143 7.09 6.37 10.20
CA THR A 143 8.33 7.09 10.42
C THR A 143 9.46 6.38 9.67
N ASN A 144 10.18 7.12 8.83
CA ASN A 144 11.29 6.60 8.02
C ASN A 144 10.90 5.32 7.25
N GLY A 145 9.71 5.33 6.63
CA GLY A 145 9.18 4.22 5.83
C GLY A 145 8.65 3.01 6.61
N LYS A 146 8.70 3.03 7.95
CA LYS A 146 8.22 1.95 8.82
C LYS A 146 6.95 2.37 9.56
N VAL A 147 5.96 1.50 9.67
CA VAL A 147 4.76 1.75 10.47
C VAL A 147 5.12 1.72 11.95
N VAL A 148 4.92 2.84 12.62
CA VAL A 148 5.06 2.96 14.09
C VAL A 148 3.77 2.52 14.77
N SER A 149 2.61 3.00 14.26
CA SER A 149 1.31 2.57 14.76
C SER A 149 0.26 2.49 13.66
N LEU A 150 -0.71 1.62 13.88
CA LEU A 150 -1.93 1.47 13.10
C LEU A 150 -3.10 1.61 14.07
N THR A 151 -3.95 2.62 13.86
CA THR A 151 -5.03 2.99 14.77
C THR A 151 -6.36 2.99 14.01
N PHE A 152 -7.38 2.34 14.56
CA PHE A 152 -8.76 2.33 14.06
C PHE A 152 -9.59 3.35 14.80
N TYR A 153 -10.49 3.99 14.06
CA TYR A 153 -11.49 4.93 14.55
C TYR A 153 -12.87 4.47 14.10
N SER A 154 -13.78 4.36 15.01
CA SER A 154 -15.21 4.12 14.78
C SER A 154 -15.94 5.41 14.44
#